data_c1e8724a1516cdd9a906b7bcb384bc25
#
_entry.id   c1e8724a1516cdd9a906b7bcb384bc25
#
_cell.length_a   1.000
_cell.length_b   1.000
_cell.length_c   1.000
_cell.angle_alpha   90.00
_cell.angle_beta   90.00
_cell.angle_gamma   90.00
#
_symmetry.space_group_name_H-M   'P 1'
#
loop_
_entity.id
_entity.type
_entity.pdbx_description
1 polymer ?
#
loop_
_entity_poly.entity_id
_entity_poly.type
_entity_poly.pdbx_seq_one_letter_code
_entity_poly.pdbx_strand_id
1 'polypeptide(L)'
;MLVSELPEHLAVSPDDLIIEIDLADVEVSEDAANLVVSNVAYPLDEISEKALAKFLSVPPPYIKKCPDDLKVHTLNYFLDRYADVTTRIEVIRGNITAIQSPSVITIPNSSVAQIVASVFQPTDEVTVYQDFDALHLDVVSEAHAIEVANPQNVLYRPQVGDITNGGVRFLTRPHEVKAPVVQSYLERLYCTNGMTTERKLDEINIKGTNVDEVIEEMELAARRILAGLDSALERYASTAKVPVPGSPQAFAHQLAREYNLKREVLDAILAIINQIPEHLITVYDVIQAFTQVTHDLPYADRAKLQALGGTLALDTERMIARCTSCEQLLH
;
A
#
# COMPACT_ATOMS: atom_id res chain seq x y z
N MET A 1 4.88 8.91 12.87
CA MET A 1 4.24 10.03 13.60
C MET A 1 3.11 9.51 14.44
N LEU A 2 2.57 10.31 15.36
CA LEU A 2 1.39 9.93 16.14
C LEU A 2 0.10 10.29 15.40
N VAL A 3 -0.99 9.59 15.71
CA VAL A 3 -2.32 9.90 15.16
C VAL A 3 -2.73 11.34 15.46
N SER A 4 -2.37 11.88 16.64
CA SER A 4 -2.64 13.28 17.00
C SER A 4 -1.98 14.32 16.08
N GLU A 5 -0.92 13.95 15.38
CA GLU A 5 -0.17 14.85 14.47
C GLU A 5 -0.71 14.75 13.02
N LEU A 6 -1.44 13.68 12.70
CA LEU A 6 -1.90 13.38 11.35
C LEU A 6 -2.80 14.46 10.73
N PRO A 7 -3.78 15.06 11.46
CA PRO A 7 -4.62 16.10 10.88
C PRO A 7 -3.85 17.33 10.43
N GLU A 8 -2.81 17.73 11.16
CA GLU A 8 -1.94 18.85 10.77
C GLU A 8 -1.06 18.46 9.58
N HIS A 9 -0.54 17.23 9.57
CA HIS A 9 0.32 16.72 8.50
C HIS A 9 -0.41 16.62 7.15
N LEU A 10 -1.70 16.25 7.17
CA LEU A 10 -2.56 16.11 5.99
C LEU A 10 -3.51 17.31 5.79
N ALA A 11 -3.32 18.39 6.55
CA ALA A 11 -4.07 19.63 6.35
C ALA A 11 -3.82 20.18 4.95
N VAL A 12 -4.88 20.71 4.35
CA VAL A 12 -4.78 21.40 3.07
C VAL A 12 -3.89 22.63 3.25
N SER A 13 -2.82 22.72 2.48
CA SER A 13 -1.97 23.90 2.44
C SER A 13 -2.70 25.03 1.70
N PRO A 14 -2.46 26.32 2.04
CA PRO A 14 -2.93 27.45 1.23
C PRO A 14 -2.41 27.41 -0.20
N ASP A 15 -1.32 26.70 -0.45
CA ASP A 15 -0.71 26.55 -1.78
C ASP A 15 -1.26 25.34 -2.56
N ASP A 16 -2.18 24.56 -1.93
CA ASP A 16 -2.83 23.44 -2.59
C ASP A 16 -4.01 23.96 -3.43
N LEU A 17 -4.00 23.63 -4.71
CA LEU A 17 -4.97 24.13 -5.68
C LEU A 17 -5.68 22.97 -6.38
N ILE A 18 -6.97 23.17 -6.62
CA ILE A 18 -7.75 22.36 -7.58
C ILE A 18 -8.14 23.29 -8.71
N ILE A 19 -7.65 23.00 -9.91
CA ILE A 19 -7.84 23.81 -11.11
C ILE A 19 -8.71 23.01 -12.07
N GLU A 20 -9.90 23.52 -12.39
CA GLU A 20 -10.72 22.99 -13.49
C GLU A 20 -10.48 23.84 -14.73
N ILE A 21 -10.02 23.21 -15.82
CA ILE A 21 -9.54 23.89 -17.00
C ILE A 21 -9.72 23.03 -18.25
N ASP A 22 -9.89 23.67 -19.40
CA ASP A 22 -9.88 22.97 -20.67
C ASP A 22 -8.44 22.68 -21.11
N LEU A 23 -8.22 21.53 -21.76
CA LEU A 23 -6.87 21.14 -22.18
C LEU A 23 -6.25 22.09 -23.21
N ALA A 24 -7.06 22.94 -23.87
CA ALA A 24 -6.57 24.01 -24.70
C ALA A 24 -5.66 25.03 -24.00
N ASP A 25 -5.81 25.14 -22.66
CA ASP A 25 -5.03 26.06 -21.83
C ASP A 25 -3.89 25.34 -21.07
N VAL A 26 -3.55 24.13 -21.52
CA VAL A 26 -2.49 23.27 -20.93
C VAL A 26 -1.46 22.94 -22.01
N GLU A 27 -0.18 23.13 -21.73
CA GLU A 27 0.91 22.77 -22.63
C GLU A 27 2.14 22.22 -21.89
N VAL A 28 2.92 21.38 -22.55
CA VAL A 28 4.25 20.97 -22.08
C VAL A 28 5.27 21.94 -22.66
N SER A 29 6.13 22.50 -21.80
CA SER A 29 7.20 23.42 -22.21
C SER A 29 8.20 22.75 -23.18
N GLU A 30 8.83 23.57 -24.04
CA GLU A 30 9.76 23.09 -25.08
C GLU A 30 10.94 22.28 -24.52
N ASP A 31 11.35 22.56 -23.30
CA ASP A 31 12.43 21.87 -22.59
C ASP A 31 11.98 20.61 -21.84
N ALA A 32 10.70 20.23 -21.96
CA ALA A 32 10.06 19.14 -21.23
C ALA A 32 10.15 19.26 -19.68
N ALA A 33 10.49 20.42 -19.15
CA ALA A 33 10.71 20.61 -17.73
C ALA A 33 9.44 20.99 -16.96
N ASN A 34 8.43 21.54 -17.65
CA ASN A 34 7.22 22.06 -17.03
C ASN A 34 5.95 21.67 -17.77
N LEU A 35 4.85 21.52 -17.01
CA LEU A 35 3.48 21.60 -17.52
C LEU A 35 2.98 23.02 -17.24
N VAL A 36 2.64 23.74 -18.28
CA VAL A 36 2.11 25.10 -18.18
C VAL A 36 0.58 25.01 -18.16
N VAL A 37 -0.03 25.53 -17.11
CA VAL A 37 -1.49 25.52 -16.89
C VAL A 37 -1.94 26.96 -16.70
N SER A 38 -2.76 27.50 -17.58
CA SER A 38 -3.18 28.91 -17.56
C SER A 38 -2.02 29.90 -17.42
N ASN A 39 -0.92 29.69 -18.13
CA ASN A 39 0.32 30.48 -18.08
C ASN A 39 1.12 30.35 -16.75
N VAL A 40 0.78 29.43 -15.86
CA VAL A 40 1.57 29.09 -14.67
C VAL A 40 2.33 27.79 -14.92
N ALA A 41 3.65 27.84 -14.76
CA ALA A 41 4.51 26.67 -14.96
C ALA A 41 4.60 25.84 -13.68
N TYR A 42 4.32 24.56 -13.78
CA TYR A 42 4.50 23.55 -12.73
C TYR A 42 5.53 22.52 -13.17
N PRO A 43 6.40 22.01 -12.30
CA PRO A 43 7.38 20.99 -12.65
C PRO A 43 6.72 19.77 -13.30
N LEU A 44 7.23 19.34 -14.46
CA LEU A 44 6.85 18.08 -15.10
C LEU A 44 7.77 16.98 -14.62
N ASP A 45 7.54 16.54 -13.39
CA ASP A 45 8.26 15.42 -12.78
C ASP A 45 7.69 14.05 -13.22
N GLU A 46 8.25 12.95 -12.72
CA GLU A 46 7.79 11.60 -13.06
C GLU A 46 6.31 11.37 -12.68
N ILE A 47 5.82 12.06 -11.68
CA ILE A 47 4.44 11.97 -11.19
C ILE A 47 3.49 12.66 -12.16
N SER A 48 3.71 13.92 -12.42
CA SER A 48 2.89 14.74 -13.31
C SER A 48 2.94 14.25 -14.77
N GLU A 49 4.14 13.80 -15.24
CA GLU A 49 4.29 13.19 -16.56
C GLU A 49 3.43 11.93 -16.71
N LYS A 50 3.48 11.05 -15.71
CA LYS A 50 2.69 9.82 -15.69
C LYS A 50 1.18 10.11 -15.62
N ALA A 51 0.78 11.13 -14.82
CA ALA A 51 -0.61 11.57 -14.73
C ALA A 51 -1.13 12.06 -16.07
N LEU A 52 -0.39 12.96 -16.70
CA LEU A 52 -0.73 13.51 -18.00
C LEU A 52 -0.81 12.42 -19.07
N ALA A 53 0.19 11.56 -19.15
CA ALA A 53 0.20 10.46 -20.11
C ALA A 53 -1.00 9.52 -19.93
N LYS A 54 -1.33 9.13 -18.69
CA LYS A 54 -2.52 8.32 -18.39
C LYS A 54 -3.81 9.02 -18.82
N PHE A 55 -3.95 10.29 -18.48
CA PHE A 55 -5.14 11.08 -18.83
C PHE A 55 -5.34 11.16 -20.34
N LEU A 56 -4.27 11.40 -21.08
CA LEU A 56 -4.24 11.45 -22.55
C LEU A 56 -4.30 10.06 -23.21
N SER A 57 -4.39 8.98 -22.43
CA SER A 57 -4.36 7.60 -22.93
C SER A 57 -3.07 7.24 -23.69
N VAL A 58 -1.97 7.91 -23.38
CA VAL A 58 -0.64 7.59 -23.87
C VAL A 58 0.04 6.63 -22.88
N PRO A 59 0.65 5.51 -23.31
CA PRO A 59 1.29 4.59 -22.39
C PRO A 59 2.47 5.25 -21.63
N PRO A 60 2.43 5.38 -20.28
CA PRO A 60 3.51 6.03 -19.52
C PRO A 60 4.91 5.42 -19.77
N PRO A 61 5.07 4.07 -19.92
CA PRO A 61 6.38 3.50 -20.23
C PRO A 61 6.94 3.92 -21.60
N TYR A 62 6.09 4.33 -22.53
CA TYR A 62 6.50 4.89 -23.81
C TYR A 62 7.06 6.30 -23.59
N ILE A 63 6.34 7.18 -22.92
CA ILE A 63 6.74 8.56 -22.64
C ILE A 63 8.05 8.59 -21.86
N LYS A 64 8.20 7.76 -20.82
CA LYS A 64 9.44 7.65 -20.02
C LYS A 64 10.68 7.30 -20.86
N LYS A 65 10.52 6.64 -22.01
CA LYS A 65 11.62 6.24 -22.91
C LYS A 65 11.84 7.20 -24.07
N CYS A 66 10.94 8.14 -24.30
CA CYS A 66 11.08 9.13 -25.37
C CYS A 66 12.20 10.12 -25.07
N PRO A 67 12.98 10.55 -26.07
CA PRO A 67 13.74 11.79 -26.01
C PRO A 67 12.80 12.99 -25.72
N ASP A 68 13.35 14.02 -25.11
CA ASP A 68 12.51 15.15 -24.64
C ASP A 68 11.76 15.84 -25.77
N ASP A 69 12.37 16.04 -26.93
CA ASP A 69 11.72 16.61 -28.13
C ASP A 69 10.51 15.79 -28.59
N LEU A 70 10.65 14.46 -28.62
CA LEU A 70 9.55 13.57 -29.00
C LEU A 70 8.48 13.52 -27.90
N LYS A 71 8.88 13.59 -26.64
CA LYS A 71 7.96 13.66 -25.49
C LYS A 71 7.09 14.90 -25.58
N VAL A 72 7.71 16.08 -25.72
CA VAL A 72 7.01 17.37 -25.89
C VAL A 72 6.05 17.32 -27.08
N HIS A 73 6.56 16.88 -28.23
CA HIS A 73 5.71 16.78 -29.42
C HIS A 73 4.53 15.83 -29.23
N THR A 74 4.74 14.67 -28.62
CA THR A 74 3.69 13.68 -28.41
C THR A 74 2.65 14.20 -27.44
N LEU A 75 3.05 14.73 -26.29
CA LEU A 75 2.11 15.19 -25.26
C LEU A 75 1.31 16.39 -25.77
N ASN A 76 1.96 17.40 -26.39
CA ASN A 76 1.26 18.57 -26.94
C ASN A 76 0.32 18.19 -28.08
N TYR A 77 0.70 17.24 -28.96
CA TYR A 77 -0.22 16.72 -29.98
C TYR A 77 -1.51 16.16 -29.38
N PHE A 78 -1.43 15.42 -28.27
CA PHE A 78 -2.64 14.89 -27.64
C PHE A 78 -3.40 15.94 -26.84
N LEU A 79 -2.73 16.92 -26.23
CA LEU A 79 -3.37 18.08 -25.60
C LEU A 79 -4.21 18.86 -26.65
N ASP A 80 -3.63 19.19 -27.79
CA ASP A 80 -4.34 19.86 -28.90
C ASP A 80 -5.51 19.01 -29.41
N ARG A 81 -5.31 17.70 -29.52
CA ARG A 81 -6.37 16.80 -30.02
C ARG A 81 -7.58 16.74 -29.09
N TYR A 82 -7.37 16.93 -27.80
CA TYR A 82 -8.40 16.90 -26.76
C TYR A 82 -8.67 18.29 -26.17
N ALA A 83 -8.38 19.35 -26.93
CA ALA A 83 -8.45 20.73 -26.46
C ALA A 83 -9.80 21.13 -25.82
N ASP A 84 -10.92 20.55 -26.31
CA ASP A 84 -12.28 20.81 -25.79
C ASP A 84 -12.62 19.96 -24.53
N VAL A 85 -11.66 19.16 -24.00
CA VAL A 85 -11.91 18.33 -22.84
C VAL A 85 -11.53 19.10 -21.57
N THR A 86 -12.52 19.32 -20.71
CA THR A 86 -12.27 19.89 -19.39
C THR A 86 -11.61 18.84 -18.47
N THR A 87 -10.57 19.26 -17.79
CA THR A 87 -9.81 18.46 -16.82
C THR A 87 -9.79 19.13 -15.46
N ARG A 88 -9.57 18.32 -14.41
CA ARG A 88 -9.24 18.77 -13.08
C ARG A 88 -7.78 18.45 -12.81
N ILE A 89 -7.00 19.47 -12.45
CA ILE A 89 -5.59 19.36 -12.07
C ILE A 89 -5.49 19.65 -10.58
N GLU A 90 -4.90 18.72 -9.85
CA GLU A 90 -4.62 18.90 -8.42
C GLU A 90 -3.14 19.27 -8.25
N VAL A 91 -2.89 20.36 -7.56
CA VAL A 91 -1.56 20.86 -7.24
C VAL A 91 -1.40 20.83 -5.72
N ILE A 92 -0.42 20.08 -5.22
CA ILE A 92 -0.07 20.01 -3.81
C ILE A 92 1.35 20.53 -3.62
N ARG A 93 1.49 21.55 -2.82
CA ARG A 93 2.79 22.20 -2.53
C ARG A 93 3.56 22.58 -3.81
N GLY A 94 2.83 23.09 -4.80
CA GLY A 94 3.38 23.55 -6.09
C GLY A 94 3.72 22.43 -7.08
N ASN A 95 3.40 21.16 -6.79
CA ASN A 95 3.60 20.05 -7.71
C ASN A 95 2.25 19.49 -8.16
N ILE A 96 2.14 19.13 -9.43
CA ILE A 96 0.95 18.46 -9.95
C ILE A 96 0.94 17.02 -9.48
N THR A 97 -0.08 16.67 -8.69
CA THR A 97 -0.25 15.32 -8.13
C THR A 97 -1.30 14.51 -8.86
N ALA A 98 -2.26 15.19 -9.53
CA ALA A 98 -3.29 14.50 -10.30
C ALA A 98 -3.75 15.31 -11.52
N ILE A 99 -4.09 14.60 -12.60
CA ILE A 99 -4.80 15.12 -13.77
C ILE A 99 -5.92 14.13 -14.08
N GLN A 100 -7.17 14.59 -13.99
CA GLN A 100 -8.32 13.69 -14.03
C GLN A 100 -9.58 14.36 -14.59
N SER A 101 -10.60 13.58 -14.91
CA SER A 101 -11.91 14.14 -15.30
C SER A 101 -12.54 14.87 -14.11
N PRO A 102 -13.23 16.03 -14.32
CA PRO A 102 -13.97 16.70 -13.26
C PRO A 102 -15.05 15.85 -12.60
N SER A 103 -15.51 14.80 -13.29
CA SER A 103 -16.49 13.85 -12.75
C SER A 103 -15.89 12.82 -11.76
N VAL A 104 -14.56 12.77 -11.60
CA VAL A 104 -13.92 11.91 -10.63
C VAL A 104 -14.11 12.50 -9.23
N ILE A 105 -14.60 11.69 -8.32
CA ILE A 105 -14.80 12.08 -6.93
C ILE A 105 -13.58 11.62 -6.14
N THR A 106 -12.92 12.57 -5.46
CA THR A 106 -11.76 12.28 -4.60
C THR A 106 -12.14 12.44 -3.13
N ILE A 107 -11.61 11.56 -2.27
CA ILE A 107 -11.73 11.72 -0.82
C ILE A 107 -10.60 12.67 -0.38
N PRO A 108 -10.92 13.81 0.25
CA PRO A 108 -9.87 14.68 0.78
C PRO A 108 -8.98 13.94 1.79
N ASN A 109 -7.66 14.12 1.69
CA ASN A 109 -6.72 13.53 2.64
C ASN A 109 -7.02 13.94 4.09
N SER A 110 -7.48 15.20 4.29
CA SER A 110 -7.93 15.69 5.59
C SER A 110 -9.12 14.93 6.15
N SER A 111 -10.05 14.46 5.31
CA SER A 111 -11.19 13.63 5.75
C SER A 111 -10.71 12.26 6.22
N VAL A 112 -9.74 11.66 5.52
CA VAL A 112 -9.13 10.39 5.95
C VAL A 112 -8.41 10.56 7.28
N ALA A 113 -7.68 11.68 7.47
CA ALA A 113 -7.04 12.00 8.75
C ALA A 113 -8.06 12.14 9.89
N GLN A 114 -9.22 12.75 9.63
CA GLN A 114 -10.31 12.88 10.62
C GLN A 114 -10.90 11.51 10.98
N ILE A 115 -11.11 10.62 10.01
CA ILE A 115 -11.56 9.24 10.28
C ILE A 115 -10.56 8.55 11.20
N VAL A 116 -9.27 8.59 10.87
CA VAL A 116 -8.22 7.98 11.70
C VAL A 116 -8.26 8.54 13.12
N ALA A 117 -8.32 9.87 13.27
CA ALA A 117 -8.38 10.53 14.57
C ALA A 117 -9.67 10.21 15.37
N SER A 118 -10.78 9.86 14.69
CA SER A 118 -12.04 9.47 15.36
C SER A 118 -12.04 8.01 15.82
N VAL A 119 -11.22 7.17 15.22
CA VAL A 119 -11.23 5.71 15.38
C VAL A 119 -10.09 5.21 16.26
N PHE A 120 -8.93 5.86 16.20
CA PHE A 120 -7.70 5.46 16.90
C PHE A 120 -7.39 6.38 18.08
N GLN A 121 -6.51 5.91 18.98
CA GLN A 121 -6.04 6.73 20.07
C GLN A 121 -5.03 7.80 19.57
N PRO A 122 -4.97 8.97 20.19
CA PRO A 122 -4.00 10.01 19.81
C PRO A 122 -2.53 9.56 19.86
N THR A 123 -2.23 8.54 20.67
CA THR A 123 -0.89 7.95 20.87
C THR A 123 -0.57 6.82 19.91
N ASP A 124 -1.56 6.29 19.18
CA ASP A 124 -1.31 5.24 18.20
C ASP A 124 -0.36 5.74 17.09
N GLU A 125 0.46 4.84 16.56
CA GLU A 125 1.43 5.18 15.52
C GLU A 125 0.80 5.13 14.13
N VAL A 126 1.13 6.14 13.30
CA VAL A 126 0.73 6.16 11.89
C VAL A 126 1.95 6.38 10.99
N THR A 127 2.03 5.58 9.94
CA THR A 127 2.98 5.76 8.84
C THR A 127 2.21 6.20 7.61
N VAL A 128 2.66 7.33 7.03
CA VAL A 128 2.04 7.94 5.85
C VAL A 128 2.90 7.65 4.64
N TYR A 129 2.30 7.08 3.61
CA TYR A 129 2.88 6.98 2.29
C TYR A 129 1.93 7.66 1.31
N GLN A 130 2.45 8.65 0.63
CA GLN A 130 1.74 9.28 -0.48
C GLN A 130 2.57 9.04 -1.73
N ASP A 131 2.04 8.23 -2.62
CA ASP A 131 2.57 8.12 -3.96
C ASP A 131 1.58 8.76 -4.95
N PHE A 132 1.97 8.74 -6.20
CA PHE A 132 1.17 9.27 -7.29
C PHE A 132 -0.25 8.67 -7.38
N ASP A 133 -0.42 7.40 -7.03
CA ASP A 133 -1.67 6.68 -7.28
C ASP A 133 -2.56 6.61 -6.03
N ALA A 134 -2.03 6.92 -4.82
CA ALA A 134 -2.81 6.72 -3.58
C ALA A 134 -2.17 7.38 -2.34
N LEU A 135 -3.03 7.68 -1.37
CA LEU A 135 -2.64 7.88 0.01
C LEU A 135 -2.74 6.54 0.74
N HIS A 136 -1.67 6.15 1.41
CA HIS A 136 -1.59 4.98 2.27
C HIS A 136 -1.32 5.42 3.70
N LEU A 137 -2.19 5.03 4.63
CA LEU A 137 -2.00 5.24 6.05
C LEU A 137 -1.98 3.89 6.75
N ASP A 138 -0.83 3.52 7.31
CA ASP A 138 -0.69 2.34 8.15
C ASP A 138 -0.79 2.79 9.61
N VAL A 139 -1.93 2.52 10.24
CA VAL A 139 -2.18 2.88 11.63
C VAL A 139 -2.09 1.66 12.51
N VAL A 140 -1.17 1.67 13.47
CA VAL A 140 -0.91 0.58 14.41
C VAL A 140 -1.45 0.97 15.78
N SER A 141 -2.30 0.13 16.34
CA SER A 141 -2.90 0.38 17.65
C SER A 141 -2.11 -0.29 18.78
N GLU A 142 -1.69 0.49 19.76
CA GLU A 142 -1.06 -0.02 20.97
C GLU A 142 -2.04 -0.80 21.86
N ALA A 143 -3.34 -0.49 21.80
CA ALA A 143 -4.37 -1.15 22.58
C ALA A 143 -4.64 -2.59 22.12
N HIS A 144 -4.31 -2.91 20.87
CA HIS A 144 -4.49 -4.23 20.27
C HIS A 144 -3.13 -4.88 20.04
N ALA A 145 -2.61 -5.56 21.05
CA ALA A 145 -1.33 -6.24 21.00
C ALA A 145 -1.41 -7.65 21.58
N ILE A 146 -0.64 -8.57 21.02
CA ILE A 146 -0.49 -9.93 21.53
C ILE A 146 0.97 -10.31 21.63
N GLU A 147 1.35 -11.01 22.69
CA GLU A 147 2.65 -11.63 22.81
C GLU A 147 2.65 -12.98 22.08
N VAL A 148 3.48 -13.10 21.06
CA VAL A 148 3.65 -14.34 20.31
C VAL A 148 4.77 -15.15 20.95
N ALA A 149 4.43 -16.26 21.60
CA ALA A 149 5.41 -17.19 22.14
C ALA A 149 6.11 -17.92 20.99
N ASN A 150 7.33 -17.50 20.68
CA ASN A 150 8.14 -18.10 19.64
C ASN A 150 9.17 -19.06 20.28
N PRO A 151 9.22 -20.36 19.89
CA PRO A 151 10.21 -21.31 20.39
C PRO A 151 11.65 -20.84 20.29
N GLN A 152 11.98 -20.02 19.31
CA GLN A 152 13.31 -19.43 19.14
C GLN A 152 13.63 -18.39 20.20
N ASN A 153 12.66 -17.54 20.56
CA ASN A 153 12.85 -16.56 21.61
C ASN A 153 13.09 -17.23 22.96
N VAL A 154 12.48 -18.40 23.19
CA VAL A 154 12.72 -19.21 24.41
C VAL A 154 14.17 -19.71 24.47
N LEU A 155 14.79 -20.04 23.34
CA LEU A 155 16.17 -20.54 23.29
C LEU A 155 17.21 -19.40 23.26
N TYR A 156 16.96 -18.31 22.58
CA TYR A 156 17.93 -17.23 22.38
C TYR A 156 17.64 -15.97 23.22
N ARG A 157 16.37 -15.77 23.61
CA ARG A 157 15.91 -14.68 24.48
C ARG A 157 14.80 -15.19 25.43
N PRO A 158 15.12 -15.93 26.47
CA PRO A 158 14.14 -16.68 27.26
C PRO A 158 13.10 -15.85 28.03
N GLN A 159 13.07 -14.55 27.88
CA GLN A 159 12.19 -13.67 28.66
C GLN A 159 11.33 -12.71 27.84
N VAL A 160 11.39 -12.74 26.52
CA VAL A 160 10.63 -11.77 25.70
C VAL A 160 10.01 -12.51 24.50
N GLY A 161 8.69 -12.66 24.50
CA GLY A 161 7.94 -12.99 23.30
C GLY A 161 7.98 -11.82 22.30
N ASP A 162 7.72 -12.11 21.03
CA ASP A 162 7.53 -11.05 20.05
C ASP A 162 6.18 -10.37 20.29
N ILE A 163 6.18 -9.07 20.49
CA ILE A 163 4.93 -8.32 20.58
C ILE A 163 4.47 -8.01 19.17
N THR A 164 3.26 -8.46 18.83
CA THR A 164 2.61 -8.14 17.58
C THR A 164 1.45 -7.18 17.84
N ASN A 165 1.53 -6.01 17.27
CA ASN A 165 0.46 -5.01 17.31
C ASN A 165 -0.46 -5.18 16.10
N GLY A 166 -1.75 -4.99 16.32
CA GLY A 166 -2.74 -4.95 15.26
C GLY A 166 -3.04 -3.54 14.80
N GLY A 167 -3.63 -3.41 13.62
CA GLY A 167 -3.97 -2.10 13.08
C GLY A 167 -4.81 -2.14 11.83
N VAL A 168 -4.91 -1.00 11.18
CA VAL A 168 -5.67 -0.83 9.92
C VAL A 168 -4.83 -0.03 8.92
N ARG A 169 -4.76 -0.54 7.70
CA ARG A 169 -4.29 0.22 6.55
C ARG A 169 -5.47 0.86 5.85
N PHE A 170 -5.40 2.16 5.69
CA PHE A 170 -6.27 2.91 4.81
C PHE A 170 -5.56 3.12 3.47
N LEU A 171 -6.26 2.82 2.40
CA LEU A 171 -5.76 2.98 1.05
C LEU A 171 -6.81 3.72 0.23
N THR A 172 -6.54 4.96 -0.12
CA THR A 172 -7.37 5.72 -1.05
C THR A 172 -6.69 5.78 -2.40
N ARG A 173 -7.43 5.44 -3.47
CA ARG A 173 -6.93 5.51 -4.85
C ARG A 173 -7.67 6.59 -5.61
N PRO A 174 -7.24 7.86 -5.51
CA PRO A 174 -7.94 8.96 -6.16
C PRO A 174 -7.88 8.87 -7.68
N HIS A 175 -6.93 8.13 -8.28
CA HIS A 175 -6.59 8.25 -9.68
C HIS A 175 -6.83 7.01 -10.56
N GLU A 176 -7.29 5.89 -10.01
CA GLU A 176 -7.60 4.69 -10.82
C GLU A 176 -9.02 4.67 -11.35
N VAL A 177 -9.80 5.70 -11.13
CA VAL A 177 -11.24 5.64 -11.30
C VAL A 177 -11.66 6.04 -12.69
N LYS A 178 -12.25 5.09 -13.40
CA LYS A 178 -13.17 5.40 -14.51
C LYS A 178 -14.49 5.81 -13.87
N ALA A 179 -14.69 7.14 -13.78
CA ALA A 179 -15.80 7.80 -13.10
C ALA A 179 -17.16 7.04 -13.10
N PRO A 180 -18.07 7.25 -12.17
CA PRO A 180 -18.07 8.12 -11.00
C PRO A 180 -18.00 7.31 -9.68
N VAL A 181 -16.89 6.66 -9.41
CA VAL A 181 -16.79 5.74 -8.26
C VAL A 181 -15.58 6.11 -7.43
N VAL A 182 -15.79 6.45 -6.16
CA VAL A 182 -14.72 6.56 -5.17
C VAL A 182 -14.30 5.15 -4.76
N GLN A 183 -13.02 4.84 -4.85
CA GLN A 183 -12.47 3.57 -4.36
C GLN A 183 -11.59 3.82 -3.16
N SER A 184 -11.90 3.13 -2.08
CA SER A 184 -11.08 3.08 -0.89
C SER A 184 -11.03 1.66 -0.38
N TYR A 185 -9.89 1.27 0.17
CA TYR A 185 -9.67 -0.07 0.70
C TYR A 185 -9.18 0.04 2.12
N LEU A 186 -9.66 -0.85 2.97
CA LEU A 186 -9.11 -1.04 4.30
C LEU A 186 -8.58 -2.46 4.42
N GLU A 187 -7.39 -2.59 4.98
CA GLU A 187 -6.75 -3.87 5.22
C GLU A 187 -6.44 -3.99 6.71
N ARG A 188 -6.53 -5.19 7.28
CA ARG A 188 -6.05 -5.45 8.64
C ARG A 188 -4.54 -5.56 8.63
N LEU A 189 -3.89 -4.98 9.62
CA LEU A 189 -2.45 -5.02 9.81
C LEU A 189 -2.06 -5.86 11.00
N TYR A 190 -0.89 -6.50 10.88
CA TYR A 190 -0.16 -7.11 11.99
C TYR A 190 1.29 -6.64 11.88
N CYS A 191 1.77 -5.98 12.92
CA CYS A 191 3.09 -5.39 12.96
C CYS A 191 3.92 -6.02 14.09
N THR A 192 5.05 -6.65 13.70
CA THR A 192 6.08 -7.16 14.62
C THR A 192 7.42 -6.56 14.16
N ASN A 193 8.35 -7.38 13.69
CA ASN A 193 9.58 -6.94 13.03
C ASN A 193 9.36 -6.56 11.56
N GLY A 194 8.31 -7.08 10.97
CA GLY A 194 7.79 -6.72 9.66
C GLY A 194 6.29 -6.45 9.73
N MET A 195 5.73 -5.96 8.64
CA MET A 195 4.31 -5.65 8.55
C MET A 195 3.62 -6.65 7.64
N THR A 196 2.55 -7.24 8.13
CA THR A 196 1.70 -8.19 7.41
C THR A 196 0.34 -7.59 7.17
N THR A 197 -0.23 -7.75 5.96
CA THR A 197 -1.57 -7.24 5.63
C THR A 197 -2.51 -8.36 5.23
N GLU A 198 -3.72 -8.33 5.76
CA GLU A 198 -4.78 -9.29 5.46
C GLU A 198 -5.76 -8.68 4.46
N ARG A 199 -5.63 -9.05 3.19
CA ARG A 199 -6.42 -8.49 2.09
C ARG A 199 -7.76 -9.18 1.83
N LYS A 200 -7.88 -10.47 2.11
CA LYS A 200 -8.99 -11.28 1.54
C LYS A 200 -10.27 -11.30 2.34
N LEU A 201 -10.26 -10.98 3.64
CA LEU A 201 -11.46 -11.10 4.48
C LEU A 201 -12.20 -9.79 4.68
N ASP A 202 -11.48 -8.68 4.64
CA ASP A 202 -12.02 -7.36 4.92
C ASP A 202 -11.57 -6.33 3.87
N GLU A 203 -11.38 -6.78 2.61
CA GLU A 203 -11.23 -5.85 1.50
C GLU A 203 -12.56 -5.11 1.33
N ILE A 204 -12.71 -4.06 2.10
CA ILE A 204 -13.89 -3.21 2.02
C ILE A 204 -13.65 -2.29 0.83
N ASN A 205 -14.20 -2.73 -0.30
CA ASN A 205 -14.23 -1.95 -1.51
C ASN A 205 -15.40 -0.98 -1.37
N ILE A 206 -15.11 0.20 -0.84
CA ILE A 206 -16.11 1.25 -0.66
C ILE A 206 -16.30 1.92 -2.00
N LYS A 207 -17.48 1.74 -2.55
CA LYS A 207 -17.92 2.38 -3.79
C LYS A 207 -19.09 3.28 -3.47
N GLY A 208 -18.96 4.54 -3.78
CA GLY A 208 -20.02 5.52 -3.60
C GLY A 208 -19.94 6.61 -4.64
N THR A 209 -21.04 7.29 -4.83
CA THR A 209 -21.15 8.49 -5.68
C THR A 209 -21.11 9.77 -4.85
N ASN A 210 -21.23 9.65 -3.52
CA ASN A 210 -21.22 10.74 -2.57
C ASN A 210 -20.03 10.59 -1.63
N VAL A 211 -19.20 11.61 -1.51
CA VAL A 211 -18.00 11.60 -0.66
C VAL A 211 -18.37 11.36 0.81
N ASP A 212 -19.43 11.98 1.30
CA ASP A 212 -19.83 11.84 2.71
C ASP A 212 -20.25 10.41 3.04
N GLU A 213 -21.01 9.75 2.15
CA GLU A 213 -21.38 8.34 2.31
C GLU A 213 -20.15 7.43 2.35
N VAL A 214 -19.13 7.72 1.51
CA VAL A 214 -17.90 6.94 1.48
C VAL A 214 -17.09 7.16 2.77
N ILE A 215 -17.03 8.38 3.28
CA ILE A 215 -16.35 8.71 4.55
C ILE A 215 -17.01 7.95 5.72
N GLU A 216 -18.34 7.99 5.81
CA GLU A 216 -19.09 7.25 6.84
C GLU A 216 -18.83 5.74 6.76
N GLU A 217 -18.86 5.17 5.55
CA GLU A 217 -18.61 3.74 5.35
C GLU A 217 -17.17 3.37 5.70
N MET A 218 -16.18 4.22 5.39
CA MET A 218 -14.77 4.01 5.78
C MET A 218 -14.63 3.99 7.30
N GLU A 219 -15.26 4.91 8.01
CA GLU A 219 -15.21 4.95 9.47
C GLU A 219 -15.84 3.70 10.09
N LEU A 220 -17.02 3.30 9.62
CA LEU A 220 -17.70 2.08 10.06
C LEU A 220 -16.85 0.84 9.78
N ALA A 221 -16.20 0.80 8.64
CA ALA A 221 -15.32 -0.28 8.24
C ALA A 221 -14.10 -0.39 9.15
N ALA A 222 -13.44 0.74 9.45
CA ALA A 222 -12.31 0.78 10.36
C ALA A 222 -12.69 0.29 11.76
N ARG A 223 -13.84 0.74 12.28
CA ARG A 223 -14.37 0.30 13.58
C ARG A 223 -14.67 -1.21 13.59
N ARG A 224 -15.22 -1.77 12.50
CA ARG A 224 -15.46 -3.22 12.37
C ARG A 224 -14.16 -4.02 12.38
N ILE A 225 -13.13 -3.54 11.67
CA ILE A 225 -11.81 -4.19 11.67
C ILE A 225 -11.22 -4.20 13.08
N LEU A 226 -11.24 -3.06 13.78
CA LEU A 226 -10.73 -2.96 15.16
C LEU A 226 -11.50 -3.88 16.13
N ALA A 227 -12.82 -3.93 16.03
CA ALA A 227 -13.63 -4.80 16.88
C ALA A 227 -13.31 -6.29 16.73
N GLY A 228 -12.81 -6.72 15.56
CA GLY A 228 -12.39 -8.09 15.32
C GLY A 228 -10.88 -8.33 15.45
N LEU A 229 -10.09 -7.33 15.87
CA LEU A 229 -8.65 -7.37 15.76
C LEU A 229 -8.01 -8.33 16.77
N ASP A 230 -8.50 -8.40 18.00
CA ASP A 230 -7.96 -9.31 19.03
C ASP A 230 -8.06 -10.78 18.60
N SER A 231 -9.24 -11.19 18.12
CA SER A 231 -9.42 -12.55 17.59
C SER A 231 -8.55 -12.84 16.36
N ALA A 232 -8.30 -11.82 15.54
CA ALA A 232 -7.42 -11.94 14.40
C ALA A 232 -5.94 -12.05 14.81
N LEU A 233 -5.52 -11.30 15.83
CA LEU A 233 -4.19 -11.41 16.44
C LEU A 233 -3.95 -12.78 17.05
N GLU A 234 -4.94 -13.36 17.76
CA GLU A 234 -4.85 -14.73 18.29
C GLU A 234 -4.63 -15.75 17.17
N ARG A 235 -5.36 -15.62 16.06
CA ARG A 235 -5.18 -16.47 14.88
C ARG A 235 -3.78 -16.29 14.27
N TYR A 236 -3.32 -15.05 14.12
CA TYR A 236 -1.99 -14.74 13.63
C TYR A 236 -0.92 -15.36 14.54
N ALA A 237 -1.02 -15.17 15.85
CA ALA A 237 -0.09 -15.74 16.83
C ALA A 237 -0.09 -17.27 16.82
N SER A 238 -1.22 -17.91 16.46
CA SER A 238 -1.28 -19.36 16.36
C SER A 238 -0.36 -19.95 15.30
N THR A 239 0.06 -19.16 14.29
CA THR A 239 1.03 -19.61 13.27
C THR A 239 2.40 -19.96 13.85
N ALA A 240 2.75 -19.42 15.04
CA ALA A 240 3.97 -19.77 15.77
C ALA A 240 3.94 -21.20 16.35
N LYS A 241 2.76 -21.84 16.37
CA LYS A 241 2.59 -23.23 16.83
C LYS A 241 2.56 -24.22 15.65
N VAL A 242 2.60 -23.72 14.42
CA VAL A 242 2.52 -24.56 13.21
C VAL A 242 3.93 -24.74 12.64
N PRO A 243 4.53 -25.93 12.74
CA PRO A 243 5.83 -26.20 12.13
C PRO A 243 5.69 -26.17 10.60
N VAL A 244 6.74 -25.73 9.92
CA VAL A 244 6.81 -25.87 8.47
C VAL A 244 7.18 -27.32 8.15
N PRO A 245 6.35 -28.09 7.46
CA PRO A 245 6.67 -29.45 7.10
C PRO A 245 7.79 -29.49 6.06
N GLY A 246 8.73 -30.40 6.22
CA GLY A 246 9.86 -30.57 5.31
C GLY A 246 10.90 -29.46 5.43
N SER A 247 11.43 -29.00 4.29
CA SER A 247 12.46 -27.95 4.25
C SER A 247 11.85 -26.55 4.19
N PRO A 248 12.03 -25.69 5.20
CA PRO A 248 11.60 -24.30 5.17
C PRO A 248 12.20 -23.52 3.99
N GLN A 249 13.43 -23.85 3.59
CA GLN A 249 14.07 -23.24 2.42
C GLN A 249 13.34 -23.61 1.13
N ALA A 250 12.97 -24.90 0.97
CA ALA A 250 12.19 -25.35 -0.18
C ALA A 250 10.80 -24.67 -0.22
N PHE A 251 10.16 -24.49 0.93
CA PHE A 251 8.91 -23.77 1.05
C PHE A 251 9.07 -22.29 0.65
N ALA A 252 10.11 -21.61 1.13
CA ALA A 252 10.42 -20.25 0.72
C ALA A 252 10.68 -20.11 -0.79
N HIS A 253 11.43 -21.05 -1.38
CA HIS A 253 11.65 -21.11 -2.82
C HIS A 253 10.36 -21.29 -3.63
N GLN A 254 9.45 -22.13 -3.14
CA GLN A 254 8.16 -22.33 -3.80
C GLN A 254 7.31 -21.05 -3.76
N LEU A 255 7.18 -20.41 -2.59
CA LEU A 255 6.46 -19.14 -2.44
C LEU A 255 7.07 -18.05 -3.34
N ALA A 256 8.41 -17.94 -3.36
CA ALA A 256 9.09 -16.98 -4.21
C ALA A 256 8.77 -17.17 -5.71
N ARG A 257 8.67 -18.42 -6.16
CA ARG A 257 8.29 -18.75 -7.54
C ARG A 257 6.82 -18.43 -7.83
N GLU A 258 5.90 -18.80 -6.93
CA GLU A 258 4.47 -18.52 -7.10
C GLU A 258 4.17 -17.02 -7.16
N TYR A 259 4.90 -16.22 -6.38
CA TYR A 259 4.71 -14.76 -6.30
C TYR A 259 5.70 -13.98 -7.16
N ASN A 260 6.49 -14.68 -8.00
CA ASN A 260 7.46 -14.09 -8.92
C ASN A 260 8.40 -13.08 -8.25
N LEU A 261 9.00 -13.49 -7.14
CA LEU A 261 9.95 -12.64 -6.40
C LEU A 261 11.31 -12.58 -7.11
N LYS A 262 11.97 -11.43 -7.00
CA LYS A 262 13.34 -11.26 -7.47
C LYS A 262 14.29 -12.13 -6.65
N ARG A 263 15.39 -12.56 -7.27
CA ARG A 263 16.38 -13.43 -6.64
C ARG A 263 16.98 -12.80 -5.38
N GLU A 264 17.31 -11.50 -5.46
CA GLU A 264 17.91 -10.76 -4.34
C GLU A 264 16.99 -10.73 -3.12
N VAL A 265 15.67 -10.62 -3.34
CA VAL A 265 14.66 -10.67 -2.26
C VAL A 265 14.61 -12.07 -1.64
N LEU A 266 14.61 -13.11 -2.47
CA LEU A 266 14.64 -14.48 -1.97
C LEU A 266 15.90 -14.79 -1.17
N ASP A 267 17.07 -14.35 -1.67
CA ASP A 267 18.35 -14.56 -0.99
C ASP A 267 18.36 -13.87 0.39
N ALA A 268 17.75 -12.67 0.51
CA ALA A 268 17.58 -11.99 1.79
C ALA A 268 16.63 -12.74 2.74
N ILE A 269 15.51 -13.26 2.24
CA ILE A 269 14.57 -14.09 3.01
C ILE A 269 15.27 -15.35 3.54
N LEU A 270 16.00 -16.05 2.67
CA LEU A 270 16.74 -17.25 3.05
C LEU A 270 17.84 -16.97 4.07
N ALA A 271 18.48 -15.79 4.01
CA ALA A 271 19.46 -15.38 5.00
C ALA A 271 18.85 -15.26 6.40
N ILE A 272 17.59 -14.80 6.52
CA ILE A 272 16.85 -14.75 7.79
C ILE A 272 16.47 -16.18 8.24
N ILE A 273 15.88 -16.97 7.36
CA ILE A 273 15.44 -18.33 7.67
C ILE A 273 16.62 -19.19 8.13
N ASN A 274 17.79 -19.08 7.51
CA ASN A 274 18.98 -19.87 7.83
C ASN A 274 19.64 -19.53 9.18
N GLN A 275 19.22 -18.44 9.82
CA GLN A 275 19.67 -18.11 11.18
C GLN A 275 18.98 -18.98 12.24
N ILE A 276 17.94 -19.69 11.87
CA ILE A 276 17.08 -20.46 12.75
C ILE A 276 17.33 -21.95 12.52
N PRO A 277 17.49 -22.76 13.56
CA PRO A 277 17.56 -24.22 13.42
C PRO A 277 16.31 -24.76 12.71
N GLU A 278 16.49 -25.56 11.66
CA GLU A 278 15.42 -25.98 10.74
C GLU A 278 14.21 -26.60 11.48
N HIS A 279 14.47 -27.42 12.50
CA HIS A 279 13.43 -28.11 13.29
C HIS A 279 12.62 -27.18 14.22
N LEU A 280 13.02 -25.91 14.35
CA LEU A 280 12.31 -24.89 15.16
C LEU A 280 11.53 -23.90 14.32
N ILE A 281 11.71 -23.94 12.99
CA ILE A 281 11.05 -22.96 12.10
C ILE A 281 9.55 -23.23 12.03
N THR A 282 8.78 -22.21 12.33
CA THR A 282 7.33 -22.22 12.25
C THR A 282 6.84 -21.37 11.05
N VAL A 283 5.56 -21.46 10.75
CA VAL A 283 4.94 -20.59 9.73
C VAL A 283 5.08 -19.11 10.09
N TYR A 284 5.01 -18.78 11.38
CA TYR A 284 5.26 -17.42 11.87
C TYR A 284 6.64 -16.91 11.46
N ASP A 285 7.69 -17.74 11.62
CA ASP A 285 9.05 -17.35 11.24
C ASP A 285 9.20 -17.11 9.74
N VAL A 286 8.52 -17.91 8.93
CA VAL A 286 8.47 -17.69 7.48
C VAL A 286 7.78 -16.38 7.17
N ILE A 287 6.62 -16.09 7.79
CA ILE A 287 5.93 -14.81 7.63
C ILE A 287 6.86 -13.64 7.98
N GLN A 288 7.55 -13.73 9.15
CA GLN A 288 8.48 -12.68 9.58
C GLN A 288 9.64 -12.51 8.58
N ALA A 289 10.21 -13.59 8.08
CA ALA A 289 11.29 -13.53 7.09
C ALA A 289 10.85 -12.82 5.80
N PHE A 290 9.63 -13.11 5.31
CA PHE A 290 9.10 -12.48 4.11
C PHE A 290 8.73 -11.01 4.31
N THR A 291 8.25 -10.62 5.48
CA THR A 291 7.78 -9.26 5.73
C THR A 291 8.87 -8.34 6.26
N GLN A 292 9.88 -8.86 6.95
CA GLN A 292 11.01 -8.08 7.44
C GLN A 292 11.87 -7.50 6.30
N VAL A 293 12.08 -8.25 5.21
CA VAL A 293 12.83 -7.76 4.04
C VAL A 293 12.12 -6.64 3.29
N THR A 294 10.86 -6.34 3.65
CA THR A 294 10.08 -5.31 2.95
C THR A 294 10.52 -3.88 3.26
N HIS A 295 11.25 -3.66 4.36
CA HIS A 295 11.61 -2.30 4.81
C HIS A 295 12.38 -1.52 3.75
N ASP A 296 13.25 -2.20 2.99
CA ASP A 296 14.11 -1.58 1.98
C ASP A 296 13.55 -1.69 0.55
N LEU A 297 12.31 -2.18 0.39
CA LEU A 297 11.71 -2.38 -0.92
C LEU A 297 10.81 -1.22 -1.34
N PRO A 298 10.68 -0.96 -2.66
CA PRO A 298 9.64 -0.09 -3.19
C PRO A 298 8.25 -0.54 -2.76
N TYR A 299 7.32 0.41 -2.58
CA TYR A 299 5.99 0.14 -2.03
C TYR A 299 5.25 -1.02 -2.72
N ALA A 300 5.27 -1.08 -4.06
CA ALA A 300 4.58 -2.13 -4.81
C ALA A 300 5.10 -3.55 -4.51
N ASP A 301 6.42 -3.71 -4.34
CA ASP A 301 7.04 -4.99 -3.99
C ASP A 301 6.80 -5.30 -2.50
N ARG A 302 6.86 -4.27 -1.63
CA ARG A 302 6.52 -4.35 -0.21
C ARG A 302 5.09 -4.87 -0.01
N ALA A 303 4.10 -4.25 -0.65
CA ALA A 303 2.70 -4.61 -0.51
C ALA A 303 2.40 -6.07 -0.90
N LYS A 304 3.12 -6.61 -1.90
CA LYS A 304 2.99 -8.03 -2.29
C LYS A 304 3.45 -8.98 -1.19
N LEU A 305 4.61 -8.72 -0.59
CA LEU A 305 5.16 -9.57 0.46
C LEU A 305 4.34 -9.48 1.76
N GLN A 306 3.86 -8.29 2.09
CA GLN A 306 2.97 -8.09 3.23
C GLN A 306 1.66 -8.87 3.06
N ALA A 307 1.06 -8.82 1.87
CA ALA A 307 -0.15 -9.58 1.55
C ALA A 307 0.09 -11.10 1.50
N LEU A 308 1.28 -11.55 1.08
CA LEU A 308 1.67 -12.96 1.15
C LEU A 308 1.73 -13.41 2.61
N GLY A 309 2.33 -12.62 3.51
CA GLY A 309 2.32 -12.89 4.95
C GLY A 309 0.91 -13.06 5.50
N GLY A 310 -0.03 -12.17 5.15
CA GLY A 310 -1.44 -12.31 5.54
C GLY A 310 -2.11 -13.56 4.97
N THR A 311 -1.80 -13.91 3.72
CA THR A 311 -2.32 -15.15 3.12
C THR A 311 -1.81 -16.40 3.86
N LEU A 312 -0.53 -16.41 4.24
CA LEU A 312 0.05 -17.51 5.05
C LEU A 312 -0.62 -17.61 6.41
N ALA A 313 -0.90 -16.48 7.05
CA ALA A 313 -1.55 -16.45 8.36
C ALA A 313 -3.01 -16.94 8.30
N LEU A 314 -3.75 -16.62 7.23
CA LEU A 314 -5.15 -16.98 7.07
C LEU A 314 -5.38 -18.41 6.59
N ASP A 315 -4.61 -18.82 5.59
CA ASP A 315 -4.78 -20.08 4.87
C ASP A 315 -3.59 -21.04 5.14
N THR A 316 -3.05 -21.05 6.36
CA THR A 316 -1.83 -21.77 6.74
C THR A 316 -1.85 -23.22 6.24
N GLU A 317 -2.91 -23.97 6.55
CA GLU A 317 -3.02 -25.39 6.18
C GLU A 317 -3.03 -25.58 4.65
N ARG A 318 -3.76 -24.73 3.94
CA ARG A 318 -3.85 -24.79 2.48
C ARG A 318 -2.54 -24.40 1.80
N MET A 319 -1.81 -23.43 2.36
CA MET A 319 -0.51 -23.01 1.82
C MET A 319 0.54 -24.09 2.03
N ILE A 320 0.53 -24.77 3.18
CA ILE A 320 1.39 -25.92 3.46
C ILE A 320 1.04 -27.10 2.54
N ALA A 321 -0.25 -27.43 2.38
CA ALA A 321 -0.70 -28.53 1.52
C ALA A 321 -0.33 -28.36 0.04
N ARG A 322 -0.14 -27.14 -0.42
CA ARG A 322 0.33 -26.85 -1.78
C ARG A 322 1.83 -27.03 -1.97
N CYS A 323 2.58 -27.19 -0.90
CA CYS A 323 4.02 -27.42 -0.98
C CYS A 323 4.31 -28.85 -1.46
N THR A 324 4.55 -29.02 -2.76
CA THR A 324 4.90 -30.33 -3.35
C THR A 324 6.19 -30.92 -2.78
N SER A 325 7.10 -30.07 -2.29
CA SER A 325 8.32 -30.52 -1.58
C SER A 325 8.02 -31.05 -0.17
N CYS A 326 6.89 -30.62 0.43
CA CYS A 326 6.44 -31.09 1.72
C CYS A 326 5.70 -32.43 1.62
N GLU A 327 4.99 -32.71 0.52
CA GLU A 327 4.31 -33.98 0.28
C GLU A 327 5.28 -35.14 0.10
N GLN A 328 6.46 -34.91 -0.52
CA GLN A 328 7.48 -35.95 -0.75
C GLN A 328 8.18 -36.44 0.53
N LEU A 329 8.04 -35.72 1.64
CA LEU A 329 8.64 -36.10 2.94
C LEU A 329 7.63 -36.76 3.89
N LEU A 330 6.35 -36.82 3.53
CA LEU A 330 5.28 -37.48 4.28
C LEU A 330 5.03 -38.93 3.80
N HIS A 331 5.77 -39.40 2.82
CA HIS A 331 5.81 -40.76 2.31
C HIS A 331 7.23 -41.31 2.36
#